data_7987d26b516ee46d530da5d74b806a14
#
_entry.id   7987d26b516ee46d530da5d74b806a14
#
_cell.length_a   1.000
_cell.length_b   1.000
_cell.length_c   1.000
_cell.angle_alpha   90.00
_cell.angle_beta   90.00
_cell.angle_gamma   90.00
#
_symmetry.space_group_name_H-M   'P 1'
#
loop_
_entity.id
_entity.type
_entity.pdbx_description
1 polymer ?
#
loop_
_entity_poly.entity_id
_entity_poly.type
_entity_poly.pdbx_seq_one_letter_code
_entity_poly.pdbx_strand_id
1 'polypeptide(L)'
;MIKTIKSNYLWIIFFICVLLFLALAEDVFTHEIMKGDIIGYNLVSKYLIKTNITPIVKYITWFGSATCLIIISLFTFILKNKKISICILSNLVIVTLLNQLFKFIFERPRPTEYRIITETGYSFPSGHSMVSMAFYGFIIYLIYKNVNNKYIKWLVISILSLLIISIGISRIYLGVHYTSDVLAGFLISISYLIIYIKYTKKIIDKDSNYEK
;
A
#
# COMPACT_ATOMS: atom_id res chain seq x y z
N MET A 1 -8.43 13.25 -29.76
CA MET A 1 -8.51 13.64 -28.31
C MET A 1 -8.90 12.47 -27.40
N ILE A 2 -10.05 11.80 -27.60
CA ILE A 2 -10.49 10.67 -26.73
C ILE A 2 -9.52 9.46 -26.78
N LYS A 3 -8.93 9.11 -27.92
CA LYS A 3 -7.91 8.05 -28.06
C LYS A 3 -6.62 8.37 -27.30
N THR A 4 -6.21 9.63 -27.25
CA THR A 4 -5.00 10.09 -26.55
C THR A 4 -5.20 10.07 -25.02
N ILE A 5 -6.39 10.40 -24.53
CA ILE A 5 -6.75 10.31 -23.13
C ILE A 5 -6.77 8.85 -22.68
N LYS A 6 -7.30 7.92 -23.51
CA LYS A 6 -7.30 6.48 -23.24
C LYS A 6 -5.90 5.87 -23.14
N SER A 7 -4.91 6.47 -23.81
CA SER A 7 -3.50 6.03 -23.81
C SER A 7 -2.72 6.55 -22.59
N ASN A 8 -3.13 7.69 -22.01
CA ASN A 8 -2.35 8.41 -20.99
C ASN A 8 -3.00 8.46 -19.59
N TYR A 9 -4.15 7.78 -19.38
CA TYR A 9 -4.88 7.87 -18.12
C TYR A 9 -4.04 7.47 -16.89
N LEU A 10 -3.12 6.51 -17.05
CA LEU A 10 -2.21 6.11 -15.96
C LEU A 10 -1.27 7.24 -15.54
N TRP A 11 -0.80 8.03 -16.50
CA TRP A 11 0.03 9.20 -16.19
C TRP A 11 -0.76 10.32 -15.52
N ILE A 12 -2.03 10.48 -15.88
CA ILE A 12 -2.92 11.42 -15.19
C ILE A 12 -3.11 10.99 -13.73
N ILE A 13 -3.39 9.71 -13.48
CA ILE A 13 -3.48 9.15 -12.11
C ILE A 13 -2.16 9.34 -11.36
N PHE A 14 -1.03 9.05 -12.01
CA PHE A 14 0.29 9.24 -11.42
C PHE A 14 0.48 10.69 -10.92
N PHE A 15 0.27 11.66 -11.79
CA PHE A 15 0.46 13.08 -11.41
C PHE A 15 -0.53 13.55 -10.34
N ILE A 16 -1.79 13.12 -10.40
CA ILE A 16 -2.76 13.42 -9.35
C ILE A 16 -2.31 12.84 -8.01
N CYS A 17 -1.89 11.58 -7.96
CA CYS A 17 -1.42 10.96 -6.73
C CYS A 17 -0.16 11.62 -6.18
N VAL A 18 0.79 12.01 -7.05
CA VAL A 18 1.98 12.74 -6.64
C VAL A 18 1.63 14.12 -6.08
N LEU A 19 0.77 14.88 -6.75
CA LEU A 19 0.33 16.21 -6.29
C LEU A 19 -0.38 16.14 -4.93
N LEU A 20 -1.28 15.18 -4.77
CA LEU A 20 -1.97 14.96 -3.49
C LEU A 20 -1.00 14.51 -2.38
N PHE A 21 -0.02 13.66 -2.71
CA PHE A 21 1.04 13.30 -1.76
C PHE A 21 1.85 14.51 -1.34
N LEU A 22 2.25 15.37 -2.29
CA LEU A 22 3.04 16.58 -2.00
C LEU A 22 2.23 17.57 -1.15
N ALA A 23 0.93 17.72 -1.38
CA ALA A 23 0.08 18.55 -0.53
C ALA A 23 0.04 18.04 0.92
N LEU A 24 -0.13 16.71 1.13
CA LEU A 24 -0.07 16.13 2.48
C LEU A 24 1.33 16.25 3.09
N ALA A 25 2.38 16.20 2.29
CA ALA A 25 3.76 16.31 2.74
C ALA A 25 4.10 17.76 3.18
N GLU A 26 3.55 18.77 2.51
CA GLU A 26 3.68 20.18 2.90
C GLU A 26 3.10 20.42 4.29
N ASP A 27 1.87 19.94 4.54
CA ASP A 27 1.24 20.06 5.87
C ASP A 27 2.07 19.36 6.97
N VAL A 28 2.73 18.24 6.64
CA VAL A 28 3.61 17.55 7.60
C VAL A 28 4.85 18.35 7.94
N PHE A 29 5.45 19.07 6.98
CA PHE A 29 6.60 19.94 7.21
C PHE A 29 6.27 21.14 8.11
N THR A 30 5.04 21.63 8.08
CA THR A 30 4.58 22.70 8.96
C THR A 30 4.29 22.24 10.40
N HIS A 31 4.47 20.93 10.67
CA HIS A 31 4.21 20.27 11.97
C HIS A 31 2.77 20.40 12.48
N GLU A 32 1.81 20.65 11.60
CA GLU A 32 0.41 20.76 11.97
C GLU A 32 -0.27 19.39 12.04
N ILE A 33 -1.08 19.18 13.07
CA ILE A 33 -2.07 18.08 13.08
C ILE A 33 -3.24 18.54 12.24
N MET A 34 -3.42 17.91 11.07
CA MET A 34 -4.48 18.28 10.15
C MET A 34 -5.86 18.01 10.74
N LYS A 35 -6.83 18.88 10.43
CA LYS A 35 -8.23 18.63 10.78
C LYS A 35 -8.71 17.26 10.28
N GLY A 36 -8.24 16.84 9.10
CA GLY A 36 -8.51 15.51 8.53
C GLY A 36 -8.00 14.36 9.39
N ASP A 37 -6.88 14.51 10.10
CA ASP A 37 -6.34 13.51 11.02
C ASP A 37 -7.25 13.30 12.21
N ILE A 38 -7.76 14.38 12.79
CA ILE A 38 -8.70 14.36 13.92
C ILE A 38 -10.04 13.76 13.48
N ILE A 39 -10.58 14.19 12.34
CA ILE A 39 -11.85 13.65 11.81
C ILE A 39 -11.72 12.15 11.52
N GLY A 40 -10.64 11.72 10.86
CA GLY A 40 -10.44 10.31 10.52
C GLY A 40 -10.29 9.44 11.76
N TYR A 41 -9.52 9.88 12.77
CA TYR A 41 -9.42 9.17 14.04
C TYR A 41 -10.79 9.09 14.74
N ASN A 42 -11.52 10.20 14.82
CA ASN A 42 -12.85 10.24 15.48
C ASN A 42 -13.86 9.31 14.80
N LEU A 43 -13.84 9.22 13.46
CA LEU A 43 -14.68 8.27 12.72
C LEU A 43 -14.32 6.82 13.06
N VAL A 44 -13.04 6.48 13.01
CA VAL A 44 -12.57 5.13 13.34
C VAL A 44 -12.86 4.79 14.79
N SER A 45 -12.60 5.71 15.71
CA SER A 45 -12.84 5.53 17.15
C SER A 45 -14.32 5.33 17.46
N LYS A 46 -15.18 6.17 16.90
CA LYS A 46 -16.64 6.12 17.16
C LYS A 46 -17.29 4.82 16.67
N TYR A 47 -16.87 4.33 15.49
CA TYR A 47 -17.56 3.21 14.85
C TYR A 47 -16.85 1.86 14.98
N LEU A 48 -15.54 1.85 15.14
CA LEU A 48 -14.74 0.62 15.07
C LEU A 48 -14.05 0.25 16.39
N ILE A 49 -13.63 1.21 17.25
CA ILE A 49 -12.89 0.86 18.46
C ILE A 49 -13.82 0.20 19.48
N LYS A 50 -13.71 -1.12 19.54
CA LYS A 50 -14.40 -1.98 20.51
C LYS A 50 -13.42 -3.06 20.97
N THR A 51 -13.47 -3.40 22.25
CA THR A 51 -12.55 -4.39 22.87
C THR A 51 -12.56 -5.72 22.12
N ASN A 52 -13.72 -6.16 21.64
CA ASN A 52 -13.91 -7.44 20.95
C ASN A 52 -13.31 -7.46 19.53
N ILE A 53 -13.11 -6.29 18.90
CA ILE A 53 -12.61 -6.16 17.53
C ILE A 53 -11.08 -6.02 17.51
N THR A 54 -10.47 -5.54 18.58
CA THR A 54 -9.03 -5.29 18.67
C THR A 54 -8.16 -6.50 18.27
N PRO A 55 -8.44 -7.74 18.70
CA PRO A 55 -7.66 -8.91 18.26
C PRO A 55 -7.72 -9.13 16.75
N ILE A 56 -8.91 -8.94 16.15
CA ILE A 56 -9.13 -9.07 14.70
C ILE A 56 -8.31 -8.01 13.96
N VAL A 57 -8.32 -6.76 14.43
CA VAL A 57 -7.56 -5.65 13.84
C VAL A 57 -6.06 -5.91 13.93
N LYS A 58 -5.56 -6.44 15.04
CA LYS A 58 -4.16 -6.86 15.19
C LYS A 58 -3.79 -7.98 14.19
N TYR A 59 -4.71 -8.90 13.94
CA TYR A 59 -4.50 -9.94 12.93
C TYR A 59 -4.50 -9.38 11.49
N ILE A 60 -5.42 -8.47 11.18
CA ILE A 60 -5.47 -7.79 9.87
C ILE A 60 -4.18 -7.01 9.61
N THR A 61 -3.72 -6.23 10.59
CA THR A 61 -2.49 -5.42 10.41
C THR A 61 -1.25 -6.29 10.20
N TRP A 62 -1.23 -7.53 10.73
CA TRP A 62 -0.12 -8.47 10.53
C TRP A 62 0.11 -8.78 9.05
N PHE A 63 -0.94 -8.84 8.21
CA PHE A 63 -0.78 -9.00 6.76
C PHE A 63 -0.04 -7.85 6.06
N GLY A 64 0.04 -6.67 6.68
CA GLY A 64 0.85 -5.55 6.22
C GLY A 64 2.25 -5.49 6.84
N SER A 65 2.61 -6.44 7.71
CA SER A 65 3.93 -6.48 8.36
C SER A 65 5.03 -6.99 7.41
N ALA A 66 6.25 -6.50 7.63
CA ALA A 66 7.42 -6.95 6.86
C ALA A 66 7.58 -8.47 6.91
N THR A 67 7.39 -9.08 8.08
CA THR A 67 7.51 -10.54 8.28
C THR A 67 6.55 -11.31 7.38
N CYS A 68 5.26 -10.95 7.39
CA CYS A 68 4.25 -11.61 6.56
C CYS A 68 4.57 -11.47 5.06
N LEU A 69 4.89 -10.26 4.62
CA LEU A 69 5.15 -9.98 3.20
C LEU A 69 6.43 -10.66 2.70
N ILE A 70 7.48 -10.77 3.54
CA ILE A 70 8.68 -11.53 3.22
C ILE A 70 8.34 -13.01 3.06
N ILE A 71 7.58 -13.59 4.00
CA ILE A 71 7.16 -15.00 3.93
C ILE A 71 6.38 -15.26 2.64
N ILE A 72 5.40 -14.40 2.31
CA ILE A 72 4.63 -14.53 1.06
C ILE A 72 5.57 -14.42 -0.15
N SER A 73 6.49 -13.45 -0.17
CA SER A 73 7.44 -13.27 -1.27
C SER A 73 8.32 -14.52 -1.47
N LEU A 74 8.86 -15.07 -0.41
CA LEU A 74 9.69 -16.28 -0.47
C LEU A 74 8.88 -17.50 -0.93
N PHE A 75 7.63 -17.61 -0.48
CA PHE A 75 6.74 -18.68 -0.91
C PHE A 75 6.48 -18.65 -2.43
N THR A 76 6.49 -17.49 -3.07
CA THR A 76 6.32 -17.40 -4.53
C THR A 76 7.45 -18.08 -5.30
N PHE A 77 8.65 -18.29 -4.70
CA PHE A 77 9.76 -19.00 -5.36
C PHE A 77 9.52 -20.52 -5.51
N ILE A 78 8.50 -21.06 -4.80
CA ILE A 78 8.04 -22.44 -5.02
C ILE A 78 7.27 -22.53 -6.35
N LEU A 79 6.70 -21.43 -6.81
CA LEU A 79 6.02 -21.36 -8.11
C LEU A 79 7.03 -21.49 -9.26
N LYS A 80 6.58 -22.03 -10.40
CA LYS A 80 7.44 -22.30 -11.56
C LYS A 80 8.14 -21.07 -12.13
N ASN A 81 7.50 -19.90 -12.04
CA ASN A 81 8.01 -18.67 -12.67
C ASN A 81 8.87 -17.84 -11.72
N LYS A 82 10.18 -18.16 -11.65
CA LYS A 82 11.17 -17.45 -10.81
C LYS A 82 11.29 -15.95 -11.12
N LYS A 83 11.05 -15.52 -12.38
CA LYS A 83 11.15 -14.10 -12.74
C LYS A 83 10.02 -13.28 -12.10
N ILE A 84 8.80 -13.84 -12.07
CA ILE A 84 7.68 -13.19 -11.35
C ILE A 84 8.01 -13.11 -9.86
N SER A 85 8.56 -14.18 -9.27
CA SER A 85 8.96 -14.17 -7.85
C SER A 85 10.03 -13.10 -7.55
N ILE A 86 11.02 -12.94 -8.44
CA ILE A 86 12.02 -11.87 -8.34
C ILE A 86 11.34 -10.49 -8.44
N CYS A 87 10.37 -10.30 -9.35
CA CYS A 87 9.62 -9.04 -9.44
C CYS A 87 8.82 -8.78 -8.15
N ILE A 88 8.19 -9.78 -7.54
CA ILE A 88 7.46 -9.63 -6.28
C ILE A 88 8.41 -9.22 -5.14
N LEU A 89 9.55 -9.91 -5.01
CA LEU A 89 10.53 -9.61 -3.98
C LEU A 89 11.20 -8.24 -4.19
N SER A 90 11.59 -7.90 -5.42
CA SER A 90 12.18 -6.59 -5.72
C SER A 90 11.19 -5.44 -5.50
N ASN A 91 9.89 -5.64 -5.79
CA ASN A 91 8.84 -4.69 -5.43
C ASN A 91 8.86 -4.42 -3.91
N LEU A 92 8.82 -5.47 -3.10
CA LEU A 92 8.83 -5.36 -1.64
C LEU A 92 10.08 -4.62 -1.13
N VAL A 93 11.26 -4.96 -1.64
CA VAL A 93 12.52 -4.33 -1.24
C VAL A 93 12.52 -2.84 -1.59
N ILE A 94 12.21 -2.50 -2.84
CA ILE A 94 12.25 -1.11 -3.31
C ILE A 94 11.25 -0.25 -2.55
N VAL A 95 10.01 -0.69 -2.38
CA VAL A 95 9.00 0.10 -1.67
C VAL A 95 9.35 0.27 -0.20
N THR A 96 9.95 -0.74 0.43
CA THR A 96 10.41 -0.64 1.83
C THR A 96 11.53 0.38 1.97
N LEU A 97 12.52 0.38 1.07
CA LEU A 97 13.60 1.37 1.06
C LEU A 97 13.06 2.78 0.83
N LEU A 98 12.13 2.97 -0.11
CA LEU A 98 11.47 4.24 -0.34
C LEU A 98 10.69 4.72 0.90
N ASN A 99 10.01 3.84 1.60
CA ASN A 99 9.30 4.19 2.83
C ASN A 99 10.28 4.66 3.93
N GLN A 100 11.41 3.98 4.11
CA GLN A 100 12.44 4.40 5.08
C GLN A 100 13.05 5.75 4.69
N LEU A 101 13.31 5.97 3.40
CA LEU A 101 13.80 7.26 2.90
C LEU A 101 12.83 8.40 3.22
N PHE A 102 11.54 8.24 2.93
CA PHE A 102 10.54 9.24 3.27
C PHE A 102 10.44 9.48 4.78
N LYS A 103 10.46 8.43 5.58
CA LYS A 103 10.45 8.57 7.04
C LYS A 103 11.61 9.39 7.56
N PHE A 104 12.80 9.18 6.99
CA PHE A 104 13.99 9.95 7.31
C PHE A 104 13.89 11.42 6.85
N ILE A 105 13.25 11.69 5.70
CA ILE A 105 13.07 13.06 5.20
C ILE A 105 12.05 13.84 6.04
N PHE A 106 10.94 13.23 6.40
CA PHE A 106 9.82 13.94 7.03
C PHE A 106 9.88 13.96 8.57
N GLU A 107 10.54 13.01 9.20
CA GLU A 107 10.74 12.89 10.65
C GLU A 107 9.48 13.13 11.52
N ARG A 108 8.29 12.92 10.95
CA ARG A 108 7.03 13.19 11.65
C ARG A 108 6.89 12.33 12.90
N PRO A 109 6.65 12.92 14.11
CA PRO A 109 6.37 12.14 15.30
C PRO A 109 5.04 11.39 15.16
N ARG A 110 4.95 10.22 15.82
CA ARG A 110 3.70 9.43 15.85
C ARG A 110 2.69 10.04 16.80
N PRO A 111 1.37 9.75 16.62
CA PRO A 111 0.35 10.05 17.61
C PRO A 111 0.76 9.49 18.97
N THR A 112 0.59 10.25 20.04
CA THR A 112 0.89 9.82 21.42
C THR A 112 -0.37 9.45 22.19
N GLU A 113 -1.49 10.07 21.82
CA GLU A 113 -2.78 9.82 22.41
C GLU A 113 -3.40 8.55 21.81
N TYR A 114 -4.11 7.77 22.62
CA TYR A 114 -4.93 6.64 22.19
C TYR A 114 -4.19 5.45 21.54
N ARG A 115 -2.91 5.25 21.82
CA ARG A 115 -2.15 4.09 21.31
C ARG A 115 -2.63 2.78 21.95
N ILE A 116 -3.02 1.82 21.08
CA ILE A 116 -3.36 0.46 21.51
C ILE A 116 -2.13 -0.47 21.43
N ILE A 117 -1.16 -0.12 20.59
CA ILE A 117 0.13 -0.81 20.45
C ILE A 117 1.28 0.20 20.43
N THR A 118 2.49 -0.27 20.72
CA THR A 118 3.71 0.55 20.60
C THR A 118 4.38 0.30 19.26
N GLU A 119 4.79 1.37 18.59
CA GLU A 119 5.57 1.35 17.36
C GLU A 119 6.69 2.38 17.48
N THR A 120 7.87 2.05 16.95
CA THR A 120 9.05 2.91 16.96
C THR A 120 9.24 3.63 15.63
N GLY A 121 10.14 4.64 15.63
CA GLY A 121 10.47 5.42 14.45
C GLY A 121 9.37 6.40 14.01
N TYR A 122 9.59 7.05 12.88
CA TYR A 122 8.75 8.12 12.35
C TYR A 122 7.41 7.64 11.79
N SER A 123 6.43 8.57 11.72
CA SER A 123 5.05 8.26 11.36
C SER A 123 4.80 8.33 9.85
N PHE A 124 5.33 9.35 9.16
CA PHE A 124 4.96 9.64 7.77
C PHE A 124 5.98 9.12 6.75
N PRO A 125 5.52 8.52 5.66
CA PRO A 125 4.20 7.93 5.46
C PRO A 125 4.07 6.58 6.17
N SER A 126 2.82 6.10 6.36
CA SER A 126 2.55 4.81 7.00
C SER A 126 3.17 3.64 6.22
N GLY A 127 4.12 2.92 6.87
CA GLY A 127 4.83 1.80 6.25
C GLY A 127 3.91 0.65 5.88
N HIS A 128 3.01 0.23 6.79
CA HIS A 128 2.03 -0.83 6.51
C HIS A 128 1.13 -0.46 5.32
N SER A 129 0.66 0.78 5.25
CA SER A 129 -0.19 1.25 4.15
C SER A 129 0.58 1.29 2.83
N MET A 130 1.78 1.86 2.84
CA MET A 130 2.61 2.01 1.67
C MET A 130 3.05 0.66 1.10
N VAL A 131 3.58 -0.22 1.95
CA VAL A 131 4.12 -1.50 1.51
C VAL A 131 3.01 -2.47 1.12
N SER A 132 1.89 -2.54 1.87
CA SER A 132 0.76 -3.40 1.50
C SER A 132 0.11 -2.98 0.19
N MET A 133 -0.05 -1.66 -0.06
CA MET A 133 -0.60 -1.16 -1.33
C MET A 133 0.30 -1.52 -2.51
N ALA A 134 1.62 -1.34 -2.39
CA ALA A 134 2.56 -1.69 -3.45
C ALA A 134 2.63 -3.20 -3.68
N PHE A 135 2.67 -3.99 -2.61
CA PHE A 135 2.82 -5.44 -2.69
C PHE A 135 1.55 -6.11 -3.22
N TYR A 136 0.43 -5.94 -2.54
CA TYR A 136 -0.83 -6.56 -2.96
C TYR A 136 -1.37 -5.93 -4.24
N GLY A 137 -1.14 -4.64 -4.48
CA GLY A 137 -1.47 -3.98 -5.74
C GLY A 137 -0.72 -4.57 -6.94
N PHE A 138 0.56 -4.95 -6.76
CA PHE A 138 1.29 -5.67 -7.80
C PHE A 138 0.75 -7.09 -8.01
N ILE A 139 0.37 -7.80 -6.95
CA ILE A 139 -0.30 -9.11 -7.05
C ILE A 139 -1.64 -8.97 -7.78
N ILE A 140 -2.43 -7.94 -7.48
CA ILE A 140 -3.68 -7.63 -8.20
C ILE A 140 -3.42 -7.47 -9.69
N TYR A 141 -2.37 -6.74 -10.09
CA TYR A 141 -1.98 -6.60 -11.48
C TYR A 141 -1.66 -7.96 -12.14
N LEU A 142 -0.90 -8.81 -11.46
CA LEU A 142 -0.56 -10.15 -11.96
C LEU A 142 -1.80 -11.03 -12.13
N ILE A 143 -2.73 -10.99 -11.18
CA ILE A 143 -4.00 -11.73 -11.23
C ILE A 143 -4.87 -11.21 -12.37
N TYR A 144 -5.00 -9.89 -12.49
CA TYR A 144 -5.78 -9.27 -13.57
C TYR A 144 -5.29 -9.72 -14.94
N LYS A 145 -3.97 -9.84 -15.10
CA LYS A 145 -3.32 -10.20 -16.36
C LYS A 145 -3.39 -11.71 -16.67
N ASN A 146 -3.16 -12.57 -15.68
CA ASN A 146 -2.90 -13.99 -15.91
C ASN A 146 -4.09 -14.91 -15.59
N VAL A 147 -5.07 -14.48 -14.79
CA VAL A 147 -6.23 -15.31 -14.44
C VAL A 147 -7.33 -15.16 -15.49
N ASN A 148 -7.69 -16.24 -16.18
CA ASN A 148 -8.70 -16.22 -17.24
C ASN A 148 -10.13 -16.26 -16.68
N ASN A 149 -10.39 -17.02 -15.62
CA ASN A 149 -11.72 -17.11 -15.03
C ASN A 149 -12.15 -15.77 -14.43
N LYS A 150 -13.18 -15.15 -15.02
CA LYS A 150 -13.66 -13.81 -14.64
C LYS A 150 -14.14 -13.74 -13.19
N TYR A 151 -14.84 -14.77 -12.71
CA TYR A 151 -15.39 -14.78 -11.35
C TYR A 151 -14.29 -14.85 -10.31
N ILE A 152 -13.35 -15.80 -10.46
CA ILE A 152 -12.19 -15.96 -9.57
C ILE A 152 -11.33 -14.68 -9.60
N LYS A 153 -11.05 -14.15 -10.78
CA LYS A 153 -10.29 -12.90 -10.96
C LYS A 153 -10.84 -11.77 -10.10
N TRP A 154 -12.12 -11.43 -10.30
CA TRP A 154 -12.72 -10.30 -9.59
C TRP A 154 -12.93 -10.56 -8.10
N LEU A 155 -13.24 -11.81 -7.72
CA LEU A 155 -13.31 -12.19 -6.31
C LEU A 155 -11.99 -11.94 -5.59
N VAL A 156 -10.88 -12.43 -6.13
CA VAL A 156 -9.55 -12.28 -5.51
C VAL A 156 -9.10 -10.81 -5.52
N ILE A 157 -9.32 -10.07 -6.60
CA ILE A 157 -9.04 -8.63 -6.66
C ILE A 157 -9.81 -7.89 -5.58
N SER A 158 -11.10 -8.17 -5.39
CA SER A 158 -11.92 -7.53 -4.36
C SER A 158 -11.41 -7.85 -2.95
N ILE A 159 -11.07 -9.10 -2.67
CA ILE A 159 -10.52 -9.52 -1.37
C ILE A 159 -9.21 -8.78 -1.07
N LEU A 160 -8.27 -8.75 -2.02
CA LEU A 160 -6.99 -8.08 -1.82
C LEU A 160 -7.16 -6.55 -1.69
N SER A 161 -8.07 -5.94 -2.44
CA SER A 161 -8.37 -4.51 -2.32
C SER A 161 -8.96 -4.17 -0.95
N LEU A 162 -9.88 -4.98 -0.45
CA LEU A 162 -10.43 -4.84 0.89
C LEU A 162 -9.36 -5.03 1.96
N LEU A 163 -8.45 -5.99 1.78
CA LEU A 163 -7.33 -6.21 2.70
C LEU A 163 -6.42 -4.98 2.78
N ILE A 164 -6.05 -4.39 1.64
CA ILE A 164 -5.22 -3.16 1.61
C ILE A 164 -5.89 -2.04 2.42
N ILE A 165 -7.17 -1.78 2.16
CA ILE A 165 -7.93 -0.73 2.86
C ILE A 165 -8.01 -1.04 4.36
N SER A 166 -8.30 -2.29 4.72
CA SER A 166 -8.41 -2.72 6.11
C SER A 166 -7.08 -2.61 6.87
N ILE A 167 -5.94 -2.92 6.21
CA ILE A 167 -4.61 -2.69 6.78
C ILE A 167 -4.40 -1.21 7.06
N GLY A 168 -4.74 -0.31 6.12
CA GLY A 168 -4.63 1.13 6.35
C GLY A 168 -5.47 1.62 7.51
N ILE A 169 -6.75 1.25 7.55
CA ILE A 169 -7.67 1.59 8.65
C ILE A 169 -7.17 1.04 9.98
N SER A 170 -6.59 -0.15 10.01
CA SER A 170 -6.04 -0.76 11.22
C SER A 170 -4.95 0.10 11.86
N ARG A 171 -4.19 0.87 11.08
CA ARG A 171 -3.11 1.73 11.61
C ARG A 171 -3.65 2.95 12.35
N ILE A 172 -4.77 3.49 11.86
CA ILE A 172 -5.51 4.57 12.55
C ILE A 172 -6.18 4.01 13.80
N TYR A 173 -6.84 2.86 13.69
CA TYR A 173 -7.48 2.16 14.82
C TYR A 173 -6.50 1.90 15.98
N LEU A 174 -5.30 1.42 15.65
CA LEU A 174 -4.26 1.11 16.63
C LEU A 174 -3.56 2.35 17.22
N GLY A 175 -3.90 3.55 16.74
CA GLY A 175 -3.40 4.83 17.24
C GLY A 175 -1.92 5.07 16.95
N VAL A 176 -1.36 4.43 15.92
CA VAL A 176 0.07 4.50 15.60
C VAL A 176 0.39 5.36 14.39
N HIS A 177 -0.61 5.74 13.61
CA HIS A 177 -0.51 6.60 12.44
C HIS A 177 -1.69 7.56 12.35
N TYR A 178 -1.42 8.75 11.84
CA TYR A 178 -2.44 9.71 11.42
C TYR A 178 -3.15 9.24 10.14
N THR A 179 -4.34 9.74 9.88
CA THR A 179 -5.10 9.44 8.64
C THR A 179 -4.32 9.89 7.41
N SER A 180 -3.69 11.05 7.46
CA SER A 180 -2.82 11.58 6.41
C SER A 180 -1.63 10.68 6.11
N ASP A 181 -1.01 10.03 7.13
CA ASP A 181 0.09 9.07 6.91
C ASP A 181 -0.37 7.88 6.07
N VAL A 182 -1.58 7.39 6.34
CA VAL A 182 -2.18 6.25 5.63
C VAL A 182 -2.50 6.63 4.19
N LEU A 183 -3.16 7.77 3.98
CA LEU A 183 -3.50 8.27 2.66
C LEU A 183 -2.25 8.57 1.83
N ALA A 184 -1.25 9.23 2.41
CA ALA A 184 0.04 9.48 1.76
C ALA A 184 0.72 8.17 1.35
N GLY A 185 0.71 7.16 2.22
CA GLY A 185 1.22 5.82 1.91
C GLY A 185 0.54 5.19 0.71
N PHE A 186 -0.78 5.29 0.60
CA PHE A 186 -1.52 4.78 -0.57
C PHE A 186 -1.22 5.57 -1.83
N LEU A 187 -1.26 6.90 -1.79
CA LEU A 187 -1.03 7.78 -2.94
C LEU A 187 0.34 7.56 -3.57
N ILE A 188 1.39 7.58 -2.75
CA ILE A 188 2.75 7.41 -3.27
C ILE A 188 2.99 5.99 -3.80
N SER A 189 2.32 4.98 -3.20
CA SER A 189 2.41 3.60 -3.68
C SER A 189 1.69 3.38 -5.00
N ILE A 190 0.56 4.05 -5.25
CA ILE A 190 -0.11 4.01 -6.56
C ILE A 190 0.82 4.59 -7.63
N SER A 191 1.44 5.75 -7.35
CA SER A 191 2.39 6.38 -8.27
C SER A 191 3.60 5.47 -8.53
N TYR A 192 4.17 4.90 -7.49
CA TYR A 192 5.25 3.94 -7.59
C TYR A 192 4.87 2.72 -8.44
N LEU A 193 3.69 2.13 -8.20
CA LEU A 193 3.22 0.95 -8.93
C LEU A 193 3.07 1.21 -10.43
N ILE A 194 2.58 2.38 -10.83
CA ILE A 194 2.44 2.74 -12.25
C ILE A 194 3.81 2.67 -12.94
N ILE A 195 4.84 3.20 -12.30
CA ILE A 195 6.22 3.14 -12.80
C ILE A 195 6.73 1.70 -12.78
N TYR A 196 6.61 1.02 -11.62
CA TYR A 196 7.13 -0.33 -11.42
C TYR A 196 6.55 -1.33 -12.42
N ILE A 197 5.24 -1.31 -12.62
CA ILE A 197 4.56 -2.17 -13.61
C ILE A 197 5.04 -1.87 -15.03
N LYS A 198 5.23 -0.61 -15.39
CA LYS A 198 5.72 -0.23 -16.71
C LYS A 198 7.10 -0.83 -17.01
N TYR A 199 8.02 -0.82 -16.03
CA TYR A 199 9.35 -1.39 -16.18
C TYR A 199 9.34 -2.93 -16.19
N THR A 200 8.57 -3.56 -15.31
CA THR A 200 8.52 -5.02 -15.17
C THR A 200 7.65 -5.71 -16.22
N LYS A 201 6.75 -4.99 -16.88
CA LYS A 201 5.84 -5.52 -17.90
C LYS A 201 6.57 -6.31 -18.98
N LYS A 202 7.70 -5.81 -19.50
CA LYS A 202 8.48 -6.49 -20.54
C LYS A 202 9.03 -7.84 -20.07
N ILE A 203 9.41 -7.94 -18.81
CA ILE A 203 9.91 -9.18 -18.18
C ILE A 203 8.76 -10.19 -18.08
N ILE A 204 7.60 -9.75 -17.63
CA ILE A 204 6.41 -10.57 -17.42
C ILE A 204 5.79 -11.01 -18.75
N ASP A 205 5.74 -10.15 -19.79
CA ASP A 205 5.15 -10.46 -21.10
C ASP A 205 6.00 -11.48 -21.87
N LYS A 206 7.32 -11.43 -21.72
CA LYS A 206 8.23 -12.35 -22.42
C LYS A 206 8.06 -13.79 -21.94
N ASP A 207 7.76 -14.02 -20.67
CA ASP A 207 7.58 -15.36 -20.14
C ASP A 207 6.22 -15.98 -20.49
N SER A 208 5.16 -15.19 -20.62
CA SER A 208 3.84 -15.70 -21.03
C SER A 208 3.82 -16.27 -22.47
N ASN A 209 4.82 -15.95 -23.27
CA ASN A 209 4.96 -16.46 -24.65
C ASN A 209 5.75 -17.78 -24.74
N TYR A 210 6.46 -18.19 -23.67
CA TYR A 210 7.17 -19.48 -23.63
C TYR A 210 6.35 -20.62 -23.03
N GLU A 211 5.19 -20.32 -22.42
CA GLU A 211 4.30 -21.31 -21.81
C GLU A 211 3.10 -21.68 -22.70
N LYS A 212 3.02 -21.13 -23.91
CA LYS A 212 2.07 -21.55 -24.98
C LYS A 212 2.78 -22.44 -26.01
#